data_792d0ca9b31c0fe75005771cfc315a2b
#
_entry.id   792d0ca9b31c0fe75005771cfc315a2b
#
_cell.length_a   1.000
_cell.length_b   1.000
_cell.length_c   1.000
_cell.angle_alpha   90.00
_cell.angle_beta   90.00
_cell.angle_gamma   90.00
#
_symmetry.space_group_name_H-M   'P 1'
#
loop_
_entity.id
_entity.type
_entity.pdbx_description
1 polymer ?
#
loop_
_entity_poly.entity_id
_entity_poly.type
_entity_poly.pdbx_seq_one_letter_code
_entity_poly.pdbx_strand_id
1 'polypeptide(L)'
;MAGLFDLIETVGASIAALKTHVDLVDDWTPEAWSEFCAAAKKADLLIFEDRKFADIGGISRKQMAGVYNIRGWSDLVTAHLISGPDIVDGLQAAWSDVGREGGVLLLAQMSSRGNLLEPAYTAKVVAKGKAHSGVFGFIGNGSRPEELVLLRDAVGDGKLIWTPGVNLAVGDGEMGQRYGHPRDAVLAGSDCVIVGSGIHKADNPGEQAAAYAKASWDALCDR
;
A
#
# COMPACT_ATOMS: atom_id res chain seq x y z
N MET A 1 -19.03 -5.87 -6.36
CA MET A 1 -18.05 -6.17 -7.47
C MET A 1 -18.19 -5.21 -8.65
N ALA A 2 -19.40 -4.94 -9.20
CA ALA A 2 -19.54 -4.07 -10.39
C ALA A 2 -18.76 -2.76 -10.29
N GLY A 3 -18.92 -2.01 -9.20
CA GLY A 3 -18.19 -0.75 -9.01
C GLY A 3 -16.67 -0.86 -8.98
N LEU A 4 -16.10 -2.04 -8.68
CA LEU A 4 -14.66 -2.26 -8.76
C LEU A 4 -14.18 -2.42 -10.22
N PHE A 5 -14.98 -3.06 -11.08
CA PHE A 5 -14.66 -3.14 -12.51
C PHE A 5 -14.74 -1.76 -13.18
N ASP A 6 -15.81 -1.01 -12.90
CA ASP A 6 -15.97 0.36 -13.41
C ASP A 6 -14.80 1.25 -12.97
N LEU A 7 -14.30 1.07 -11.74
CA LEU A 7 -13.17 1.81 -11.23
C LEU A 7 -11.88 1.47 -12.01
N ILE A 8 -11.58 0.19 -12.30
CA ILE A 8 -10.41 -0.21 -13.10
C ILE A 8 -10.45 0.46 -14.48
N GLU A 9 -11.60 0.42 -15.16
CA GLU A 9 -11.75 1.01 -16.49
C GLU A 9 -11.55 2.53 -16.46
N THR A 10 -12.02 3.17 -15.38
CA THR A 10 -11.99 4.65 -15.26
C THR A 10 -10.60 5.17 -14.85
N VAL A 11 -9.90 4.50 -13.92
CA VAL A 11 -8.67 5.04 -13.33
C VAL A 11 -7.40 4.32 -13.79
N GLY A 12 -7.52 3.14 -14.42
CA GLY A 12 -6.40 2.24 -14.70
C GLY A 12 -5.24 2.89 -15.44
N ALA A 13 -5.52 3.79 -16.38
CA ALA A 13 -4.48 4.50 -17.14
C ALA A 13 -3.67 5.51 -16.30
N SER A 14 -4.12 5.85 -15.09
CA SER A 14 -3.52 6.88 -14.22
C SER A 14 -2.90 6.31 -12.94
N ILE A 15 -2.93 5.00 -12.74
CA ILE A 15 -2.42 4.34 -11.53
C ILE A 15 -1.50 3.18 -11.88
N ALA A 16 -0.61 2.81 -10.96
CA ALA A 16 0.29 1.66 -11.10
C ALA A 16 -0.17 0.42 -10.30
N ALA A 17 -1.00 0.64 -9.28
CA ALA A 17 -1.47 -0.43 -8.41
C ALA A 17 -2.86 -0.15 -7.87
N LEU A 18 -3.63 -1.21 -7.66
CA LEU A 18 -4.92 -1.19 -6.97
C LEU A 18 -4.73 -1.64 -5.52
N LYS A 19 -5.04 -0.77 -4.57
CA LYS A 19 -5.12 -1.13 -3.16
C LYS A 19 -6.49 -1.74 -2.86
N THR A 20 -6.50 -2.91 -2.27
CA THR A 20 -7.72 -3.63 -1.88
C THR A 20 -7.79 -3.86 -0.37
N HIS A 21 -9.00 -4.05 0.11
CA HIS A 21 -9.38 -4.64 1.39
C HIS A 21 -10.45 -5.68 1.07
N VAL A 22 -10.02 -6.88 0.71
CA VAL A 22 -10.92 -7.93 0.20
C VAL A 22 -12.04 -8.30 1.17
N ASP A 23 -11.77 -8.15 2.47
CA ASP A 23 -12.73 -8.39 3.56
C ASP A 23 -13.81 -7.30 3.72
N LEU A 24 -13.73 -6.22 2.94
CA LEU A 24 -14.76 -5.16 2.89
C LEU A 24 -15.65 -5.25 1.64
N VAL A 25 -15.54 -6.32 0.87
CA VAL A 25 -16.32 -6.52 -0.36
C VAL A 25 -17.54 -7.38 -0.05
N ASP A 26 -18.71 -6.75 0.08
CA ASP A 26 -19.95 -7.41 0.54
C ASP A 26 -20.43 -8.54 -0.39
N ASP A 27 -20.27 -8.36 -1.71
CA ASP A 27 -20.66 -9.30 -2.76
C ASP A 27 -19.47 -10.13 -3.30
N TRP A 28 -18.48 -10.39 -2.45
CA TRP A 28 -17.30 -11.17 -2.81
C TRP A 28 -17.66 -12.63 -3.07
N THR A 29 -17.17 -13.16 -4.20
CA THR A 29 -17.08 -14.59 -4.48
C THR A 29 -15.72 -14.91 -5.09
N PRO A 30 -15.21 -16.14 -4.97
CA PRO A 30 -13.95 -16.53 -5.58
C PRO A 30 -13.91 -16.27 -7.10
N GLU A 31 -15.02 -16.55 -7.79
CA GLU A 31 -15.16 -16.40 -9.24
C GLU A 31 -15.09 -14.92 -9.64
N ALA A 32 -15.94 -14.08 -9.04
CA ALA A 32 -15.98 -12.64 -9.32
C ALA A 32 -14.65 -11.97 -8.96
N TRP A 33 -13.98 -12.41 -7.88
CA TRP A 33 -12.66 -11.91 -7.50
C TRP A 33 -11.58 -12.31 -8.49
N SER A 34 -11.64 -13.53 -9.03
CA SER A 34 -10.72 -13.99 -10.09
C SER A 34 -10.86 -13.16 -11.36
N GLU A 35 -12.09 -12.84 -11.77
CA GLU A 35 -12.36 -11.95 -12.91
C GLU A 35 -11.82 -10.54 -12.67
N PHE A 36 -12.02 -9.98 -11.46
CA PHE A 36 -11.47 -8.68 -11.06
C PHE A 36 -9.94 -8.67 -11.15
N CYS A 37 -9.26 -9.69 -10.62
CA CYS A 37 -7.81 -9.82 -10.71
C CYS A 37 -7.32 -9.93 -12.16
N ALA A 38 -8.06 -10.64 -13.01
CA ALA A 38 -7.76 -10.74 -14.43
C ALA A 38 -7.92 -9.39 -15.16
N ALA A 39 -8.95 -8.61 -14.81
CA ALA A 39 -9.15 -7.26 -15.34
C ALA A 39 -8.02 -6.30 -14.91
N ALA A 40 -7.63 -6.32 -13.63
CA ALA A 40 -6.50 -5.52 -13.13
C ALA A 40 -5.19 -5.87 -13.86
N LYS A 41 -4.91 -7.16 -14.03
CA LYS A 41 -3.73 -7.64 -14.75
C LYS A 41 -3.75 -7.23 -16.25
N LYS A 42 -4.92 -7.27 -16.89
CA LYS A 42 -5.08 -6.80 -18.28
C LYS A 42 -4.82 -5.30 -18.41
N ALA A 43 -5.09 -4.53 -17.38
CA ALA A 43 -4.80 -3.10 -17.28
C ALA A 43 -3.36 -2.81 -16.83
N ASP A 44 -2.49 -3.83 -16.72
CA ASP A 44 -1.10 -3.75 -16.26
C ASP A 44 -0.95 -3.17 -14.83
N LEU A 45 -1.89 -3.51 -13.96
CA LEU A 45 -1.92 -3.04 -12.58
C LEU A 45 -1.44 -4.11 -11.60
N LEU A 46 -0.62 -3.72 -10.63
CA LEU A 46 -0.34 -4.54 -9.45
C LEU A 46 -1.56 -4.55 -8.52
N ILE A 47 -1.81 -5.68 -7.85
CA ILE A 47 -2.83 -5.77 -6.81
C ILE A 47 -2.14 -5.80 -5.44
N PHE A 48 -2.49 -4.81 -4.63
CA PHE A 48 -1.92 -4.57 -3.33
C PHE A 48 -2.99 -4.74 -2.24
N GLU A 49 -2.93 -5.82 -1.48
CA GLU A 49 -3.85 -6.06 -0.37
C GLU A 49 -3.35 -5.40 0.92
N ASP A 50 -4.05 -4.37 1.37
CA ASP A 50 -3.69 -3.60 2.57
C ASP A 50 -4.21 -4.29 3.85
N ARG A 51 -3.76 -5.54 4.09
CA ARG A 51 -4.24 -6.40 5.17
C ARG A 51 -3.65 -6.04 6.53
N LYS A 52 -2.46 -5.44 6.56
CA LYS A 52 -1.70 -5.11 7.77
C LYS A 52 -1.50 -6.34 8.67
N PHE A 53 -0.95 -7.41 8.10
CA PHE A 53 -0.62 -8.61 8.87
C PHE A 53 0.25 -8.24 10.07
N ALA A 54 -0.03 -8.83 11.25
CA ALA A 54 0.65 -8.48 12.49
C ALA A 54 0.94 -9.68 13.39
N ASP A 55 0.60 -10.89 12.98
CA ASP A 55 0.81 -12.11 13.72
C ASP A 55 2.17 -12.75 13.41
N ILE A 56 2.57 -13.78 14.15
CA ILE A 56 3.78 -14.56 13.87
C ILE A 56 3.74 -15.20 12.47
N GLY A 57 4.91 -15.47 11.89
CA GLY A 57 5.04 -15.93 10.51
C GLY A 57 4.17 -17.13 10.14
N GLY A 58 4.10 -18.14 11.02
CA GLY A 58 3.25 -19.33 10.80
C GLY A 58 1.76 -19.04 10.73
N ILE A 59 1.26 -18.09 11.50
CA ILE A 59 -0.17 -17.67 11.47
C ILE A 59 -0.42 -16.79 10.26
N SER A 60 0.46 -15.81 9.99
CA SER A 60 0.35 -14.93 8.83
C SER A 60 0.36 -15.71 7.51
N ARG A 61 1.17 -16.80 7.39
CA ARG A 61 1.13 -17.72 6.25
C ARG A 61 -0.25 -18.38 6.09
N LYS A 62 -0.88 -18.82 7.19
CA LYS A 62 -2.23 -19.40 7.17
C LYS A 62 -3.30 -18.36 6.81
N GLN A 63 -3.16 -17.12 7.30
CA GLN A 63 -4.07 -16.02 6.96
C GLN A 63 -4.01 -15.70 5.45
N MET A 64 -2.84 -15.73 4.83
CA MET A 64 -2.67 -15.60 3.37
C MET A 64 -3.39 -16.71 2.58
N ALA A 65 -3.45 -17.91 3.15
CA ALA A 65 -4.11 -19.08 2.55
C ALA A 65 -5.59 -19.21 2.92
N GLY A 66 -6.12 -18.35 3.80
CA GLY A 66 -7.49 -18.40 4.31
C GLY A 66 -8.56 -18.23 3.24
N VAL A 67 -9.80 -17.90 3.67
CA VAL A 67 -11.00 -17.87 2.83
C VAL A 67 -10.83 -17.02 1.55
N TYR A 68 -10.11 -15.92 1.63
CA TYR A 68 -9.86 -15.03 0.50
C TYR A 68 -8.68 -15.45 -0.38
N ASN A 69 -7.92 -16.49 0.01
CA ASN A 69 -6.75 -17.00 -0.71
C ASN A 69 -5.82 -15.87 -1.25
N ILE A 70 -5.47 -14.93 -0.38
CA ILE A 70 -4.71 -13.70 -0.73
C ILE A 70 -3.43 -14.03 -1.50
N ARG A 71 -2.72 -15.09 -1.11
CA ARG A 71 -1.51 -15.58 -1.78
C ARG A 71 -1.72 -15.95 -3.26
N GLY A 72 -2.96 -16.27 -3.64
CA GLY A 72 -3.30 -16.70 -5.00
C GLY A 72 -3.38 -15.55 -6.00
N TRP A 73 -3.54 -14.31 -5.53
CA TRP A 73 -3.81 -13.18 -6.41
C TRP A 73 -3.06 -11.88 -6.07
N SER A 74 -2.70 -11.62 -4.80
CA SER A 74 -2.01 -10.38 -4.44
C SER A 74 -0.55 -10.40 -4.94
N ASP A 75 -0.07 -9.25 -5.40
CA ASP A 75 1.33 -9.02 -5.75
C ASP A 75 2.08 -8.39 -4.57
N LEU A 76 1.39 -7.55 -3.80
CA LEU A 76 1.91 -6.91 -2.60
C LEU A 76 0.95 -7.06 -1.43
N VAL A 77 1.49 -7.15 -0.22
CA VAL A 77 0.71 -7.04 1.02
C VAL A 77 1.38 -6.13 2.03
N THR A 78 0.59 -5.56 2.96
CA THR A 78 1.14 -4.81 4.09
C THR A 78 1.29 -5.68 5.33
N ALA A 79 2.34 -5.42 6.12
CA ALA A 79 2.56 -6.06 7.40
C ALA A 79 3.21 -5.13 8.43
N HIS A 80 2.87 -5.33 9.70
CA HIS A 80 3.63 -4.81 10.83
C HIS A 80 4.76 -5.77 11.20
N LEU A 81 5.88 -5.23 11.67
CA LEU A 81 7.01 -6.05 12.15
C LEU A 81 6.96 -6.27 13.68
N ILE A 82 5.83 -5.97 14.31
CA ILE A 82 5.67 -6.03 15.77
C ILE A 82 5.84 -7.44 16.33
N SER A 83 5.47 -8.46 15.55
CA SER A 83 5.60 -9.88 15.91
C SER A 83 6.99 -10.48 15.61
N GLY A 84 7.92 -9.67 15.10
CA GLY A 84 9.27 -10.11 14.68
C GLY A 84 9.43 -10.28 13.16
N PRO A 85 10.68 -10.45 12.69
CA PRO A 85 10.99 -10.49 11.24
C PRO A 85 10.43 -11.72 10.53
N ASP A 86 10.21 -12.84 11.22
CA ASP A 86 9.73 -14.11 10.64
C ASP A 86 8.35 -13.99 9.99
N ILE A 87 7.61 -12.89 10.24
CA ILE A 87 6.37 -12.61 9.54
C ILE A 87 6.60 -12.48 8.04
N VAL A 88 7.72 -11.87 7.62
CA VAL A 88 8.05 -11.71 6.19
C VAL A 88 8.33 -13.08 5.56
N ASP A 89 9.08 -13.95 6.24
CA ASP A 89 9.33 -15.32 5.78
C ASP A 89 8.03 -16.11 5.66
N GLY A 90 7.11 -15.96 6.62
CA GLY A 90 5.80 -16.60 6.58
C GLY A 90 4.95 -16.16 5.38
N LEU A 91 4.94 -14.87 5.08
CA LEU A 91 4.23 -14.32 3.92
C LEU A 91 4.87 -14.76 2.59
N GLN A 92 6.20 -14.75 2.50
CA GLN A 92 6.93 -15.26 1.33
C GLN A 92 6.66 -16.76 1.09
N ALA A 93 6.69 -17.56 2.15
CA ALA A 93 6.37 -18.98 2.07
C ALA A 93 4.93 -19.22 1.58
N ALA A 94 3.97 -18.36 1.95
CA ALA A 94 2.60 -18.48 1.47
C ALA A 94 2.49 -18.30 -0.06
N TRP A 95 3.21 -17.35 -0.68
CA TRP A 95 3.27 -17.22 -2.13
C TRP A 95 3.98 -18.42 -2.77
N SER A 96 5.10 -18.85 -2.19
CA SER A 96 5.86 -20.01 -2.69
C SER A 96 5.02 -21.29 -2.72
N ASP A 97 4.12 -21.51 -1.75
CA ASP A 97 3.21 -22.66 -1.71
C ASP A 97 2.33 -22.82 -2.96
N VAL A 98 2.11 -21.72 -3.69
CA VAL A 98 1.28 -21.67 -4.91
C VAL A 98 2.09 -21.29 -6.16
N GLY A 99 3.42 -21.34 -6.07
CA GLY A 99 4.32 -21.06 -7.19
C GLY A 99 4.30 -19.59 -7.62
N ARG A 100 4.00 -18.66 -6.70
CA ARG A 100 4.01 -17.22 -6.95
C ARG A 100 5.12 -16.53 -6.16
N GLU A 101 5.44 -15.33 -6.62
CA GLU A 101 6.25 -14.35 -5.90
C GLU A 101 5.38 -13.16 -5.51
N GLY A 102 5.76 -12.46 -4.45
CA GLY A 102 5.12 -11.24 -4.01
C GLY A 102 6.02 -10.44 -3.08
N GLY A 103 5.64 -9.20 -2.80
CA GLY A 103 6.40 -8.27 -1.99
C GLY A 103 5.67 -7.84 -0.72
N VAL A 104 6.42 -7.65 0.36
CA VAL A 104 5.88 -7.13 1.62
C VAL A 104 6.21 -5.64 1.75
N LEU A 105 5.18 -4.82 2.00
CA LEU A 105 5.31 -3.42 2.41
C LEU A 105 5.21 -3.35 3.93
N LEU A 106 6.31 -3.02 4.60
CA LEU A 106 6.35 -2.92 6.06
C LEU A 106 5.86 -1.55 6.54
N LEU A 107 4.96 -1.53 7.53
CA LEU A 107 4.50 -0.30 8.14
C LEU A 107 5.61 0.29 9.02
N ALA A 108 6.35 1.26 8.45
CA ALA A 108 7.37 2.02 9.17
C ALA A 108 6.76 3.24 9.88
N GLN A 109 5.74 3.86 9.28
CA GLN A 109 4.99 5.00 9.81
C GLN A 109 3.49 4.81 9.55
N MET A 110 2.65 5.60 10.22
CA MET A 110 1.20 5.65 10.00
C MET A 110 0.70 7.09 9.99
N SER A 111 -0.29 7.39 9.13
CA SER A 111 -0.89 8.72 9.01
C SER A 111 -1.98 9.01 10.06
N SER A 112 -2.48 8.00 10.77
CA SER A 112 -3.52 8.17 11.79
C SER A 112 -3.00 8.93 13.01
N ARG A 113 -3.84 9.82 13.55
CA ARG A 113 -3.55 10.56 14.78
C ARG A 113 -3.49 9.60 15.96
N GLY A 114 -2.50 9.78 16.85
CA GLY A 114 -2.36 9.00 18.07
C GLY A 114 -1.92 7.55 17.86
N ASN A 115 -1.39 7.19 16.70
CA ASN A 115 -0.77 5.88 16.52
C ASN A 115 0.47 5.74 17.42
N LEU A 116 0.81 4.50 17.75
CA LEU A 116 1.86 4.16 18.71
C LEU A 116 3.22 3.85 18.06
N LEU A 117 3.38 4.12 16.76
CA LEU A 117 4.66 3.92 16.08
C LEU A 117 5.62 5.06 16.42
N GLU A 118 6.61 4.76 17.23
CA GLU A 118 7.65 5.71 17.65
C GLU A 118 8.88 5.63 16.71
N PRO A 119 9.71 6.67 16.65
CA PRO A 119 10.93 6.69 15.81
C PRO A 119 11.86 5.50 16.04
N ALA A 120 11.97 5.02 17.27
CA ALA A 120 12.77 3.83 17.60
C ALA A 120 12.22 2.53 16.97
N TYR A 121 10.88 2.40 16.86
CA TYR A 121 10.25 1.31 16.13
C TYR A 121 10.51 1.43 14.64
N THR A 122 10.29 2.61 14.06
CA THR A 122 10.57 2.91 12.65
C THR A 122 12.00 2.52 12.27
N ALA A 123 12.99 2.93 13.06
CA ALA A 123 14.40 2.60 12.81
C ALA A 123 14.66 1.08 12.79
N LYS A 124 14.04 0.33 13.70
CA LYS A 124 14.14 -1.14 13.74
C LYS A 124 13.48 -1.79 12.52
N VAL A 125 12.30 -1.31 12.13
CA VAL A 125 11.57 -1.81 10.94
C VAL A 125 12.41 -1.59 9.69
N VAL A 126 12.95 -0.39 9.51
CA VAL A 126 13.80 -0.07 8.35
C VAL A 126 15.05 -0.92 8.32
N ALA A 127 15.78 -1.03 9.44
CA ALA A 127 17.02 -1.81 9.51
C ALA A 127 16.77 -3.30 9.16
N LYS A 128 15.69 -3.91 9.67
CA LYS A 128 15.32 -5.30 9.37
C LYS A 128 14.80 -5.46 7.93
N GLY A 129 13.94 -4.55 7.48
CA GLY A 129 13.34 -4.62 6.15
C GLY A 129 14.34 -4.41 5.02
N LYS A 130 15.34 -3.53 5.18
CA LYS A 130 16.41 -3.35 4.19
C LYS A 130 17.22 -4.62 3.96
N ALA A 131 17.46 -5.39 5.00
CA ALA A 131 18.24 -6.61 4.94
C ALA A 131 17.47 -7.80 4.35
N HIS A 132 16.14 -7.70 4.20
CA HIS A 132 15.29 -8.82 3.81
C HIS A 132 14.85 -8.71 2.34
N SER A 133 15.15 -9.73 1.52
CA SER A 133 14.82 -9.75 0.09
C SER A 133 13.31 -9.71 -0.19
N GLY A 134 12.49 -10.34 0.66
CA GLY A 134 11.02 -10.36 0.54
C GLY A 134 10.34 -9.02 0.88
N VAL A 135 11.07 -8.05 1.43
CA VAL A 135 10.54 -6.70 1.67
C VAL A 135 10.70 -5.88 0.40
N PHE A 136 9.57 -5.50 -0.19
CA PHE A 136 9.51 -4.65 -1.38
C PHE A 136 9.70 -3.17 -1.04
N GLY A 137 9.18 -2.73 0.09
CA GLY A 137 9.26 -1.35 0.52
C GLY A 137 8.64 -1.11 1.90
N PHE A 138 8.39 0.16 2.16
CA PHE A 138 7.87 0.64 3.43
C PHE A 138 6.65 1.54 3.26
N ILE A 139 5.74 1.49 4.22
CA ILE A 139 4.66 2.46 4.34
C ILE A 139 5.18 3.64 5.17
N GLY A 140 5.14 4.83 4.57
CA GLY A 140 5.46 6.11 5.20
C GLY A 140 4.21 6.93 5.54
N ASN A 141 4.41 8.11 6.13
CA ASN A 141 3.34 9.02 6.52
C ASN A 141 3.27 10.24 5.60
N GLY A 142 2.39 10.20 4.59
CA GLY A 142 2.24 11.29 3.61
C GLY A 142 1.67 12.60 4.17
N SER A 143 1.09 12.57 5.39
CA SER A 143 0.60 13.79 6.06
C SER A 143 1.67 14.56 6.83
N ARG A 144 2.91 14.03 6.88
CA ARG A 144 4.04 14.58 7.61
C ARG A 144 5.32 14.52 6.78
N PRO A 145 5.53 15.47 5.86
CA PRO A 145 6.72 15.49 5.01
C PRO A 145 8.03 15.46 5.80
N GLU A 146 8.10 16.11 6.96
CA GLU A 146 9.27 16.14 7.83
C GLU A 146 9.64 14.74 8.37
N GLU A 147 8.66 13.91 8.71
CA GLU A 147 8.88 12.54 9.14
C GLU A 147 9.27 11.64 7.94
N LEU A 148 8.74 11.96 6.77
CA LEU A 148 8.98 11.20 5.55
C LEU A 148 10.40 11.41 5.01
N VAL A 149 10.97 12.62 5.12
CA VAL A 149 12.38 12.89 4.80
C VAL A 149 13.30 12.00 5.65
N LEU A 150 13.05 11.93 6.96
CA LEU A 150 13.84 11.08 7.85
C LEU A 150 13.70 9.58 7.51
N LEU A 151 12.51 9.16 7.08
CA LEU A 151 12.30 7.79 6.61
C LEU A 151 13.09 7.52 5.33
N ARG A 152 13.05 8.45 4.34
CA ARG A 152 13.81 8.32 3.08
C ARG A 152 15.30 8.22 3.33
N ASP A 153 15.85 9.08 4.20
CA ASP A 153 17.26 9.04 4.57
C ASP A 153 17.67 7.70 5.18
N ALA A 154 16.81 7.14 6.05
CA ALA A 154 17.06 5.84 6.67
C ALA A 154 16.93 4.67 5.67
N VAL A 155 15.96 4.71 4.77
CA VAL A 155 15.71 3.68 3.74
C VAL A 155 16.79 3.71 2.66
N GLY A 156 17.19 4.89 2.17
CA GLY A 156 18.07 5.05 1.01
C GLY A 156 17.42 4.58 -0.29
N ASP A 157 18.21 4.24 -1.31
CA ASP A 157 17.74 4.01 -2.68
C ASP A 157 17.25 2.57 -2.95
N GLY A 158 17.47 1.63 -2.04
CA GLY A 158 17.25 0.20 -2.31
C GLY A 158 15.81 -0.30 -2.16
N LYS A 159 14.90 0.49 -1.62
CA LYS A 159 13.51 0.10 -1.34
C LYS A 159 12.55 1.28 -1.56
N LEU A 160 11.32 0.96 -1.99
CA LEU A 160 10.30 1.97 -2.25
C LEU A 160 9.59 2.43 -0.96
N ILE A 161 9.15 3.68 -0.95
CA ILE A 161 8.30 4.24 0.09
C ILE A 161 6.92 4.55 -0.50
N TRP A 162 5.90 3.92 0.08
CA TRP A 162 4.50 4.08 -0.28
C TRP A 162 3.76 4.86 0.80
N THR A 163 3.07 5.94 0.43
CA THR A 163 2.51 6.86 1.42
C THR A 163 1.00 7.04 1.31
N PRO A 164 0.24 6.50 2.27
CA PRO A 164 -1.12 6.95 2.53
C PRO A 164 -1.13 8.32 3.25
N GLY A 165 -2.33 8.86 3.48
CA GLY A 165 -2.47 10.14 4.16
C GLY A 165 -2.17 11.32 3.24
N VAL A 166 -2.52 11.21 1.96
CA VAL A 166 -2.41 12.28 0.97
C VAL A 166 -3.77 12.63 0.39
N ASN A 167 -4.00 13.94 0.14
CA ASN A 167 -5.17 14.44 -0.55
C ASN A 167 -4.78 15.75 -1.27
N LEU A 168 -5.36 16.00 -2.45
CA LEU A 168 -5.20 17.29 -3.14
C LEU A 168 -5.78 18.44 -2.30
N ALA A 169 -6.83 18.17 -1.49
CA ALA A 169 -7.31 19.05 -0.44
C ALA A 169 -6.67 18.66 0.89
N VAL A 170 -5.68 19.42 1.35
CA VAL A 170 -4.99 19.20 2.64
C VAL A 170 -5.94 19.42 3.82
N GLY A 171 -5.83 18.60 4.87
CA GLY A 171 -6.60 18.78 6.09
C GLY A 171 -6.81 17.52 6.90
N ASP A 172 -7.69 17.60 7.88
CA ASP A 172 -8.09 16.46 8.71
C ASP A 172 -9.27 15.72 8.06
N GLY A 173 -9.17 14.39 8.04
CA GLY A 173 -10.24 13.49 7.64
C GLY A 173 -10.99 12.91 8.84
N GLU A 174 -11.93 12.02 8.56
CA GLU A 174 -12.70 11.32 9.59
C GLU A 174 -11.84 10.34 10.39
N MET A 175 -12.29 9.99 11.61
CA MET A 175 -11.68 8.97 12.48
C MET A 175 -10.18 9.16 12.73
N GLY A 176 -9.73 10.42 12.79
CA GLY A 176 -8.32 10.75 13.09
C GLY A 176 -7.36 10.62 11.91
N GLN A 177 -7.84 10.40 10.69
CA GLN A 177 -7.03 10.47 9.47
C GLN A 177 -6.54 11.90 9.24
N ARG A 178 -5.30 12.04 8.77
CA ARG A 178 -4.70 13.33 8.36
C ARG A 178 -4.24 13.22 6.92
N TYR A 179 -4.31 14.35 6.20
CA TYR A 179 -3.91 14.42 4.79
C TYR A 179 -2.91 15.56 4.56
N GLY A 180 -1.77 15.21 3.93
CA GLY A 180 -0.85 16.14 3.31
C GLY A 180 -1.09 16.22 1.80
N HIS A 181 -0.43 17.17 1.11
CA HIS A 181 -0.49 17.24 -0.34
C HIS A 181 0.39 16.17 -1.00
N PRO A 182 -0.04 15.48 -2.08
CA PRO A 182 0.77 14.45 -2.74
C PRO A 182 2.12 14.99 -3.24
N ARG A 183 2.19 16.23 -3.73
CA ARG A 183 3.43 16.88 -4.13
C ARG A 183 4.44 16.92 -2.97
N ASP A 184 4.01 17.34 -1.79
CA ASP A 184 4.91 17.49 -0.63
C ASP A 184 5.42 16.11 -0.17
N ALA A 185 4.56 15.08 -0.21
CA ALA A 185 4.95 13.71 0.08
C ALA A 185 6.01 13.18 -0.91
N VAL A 186 5.85 13.44 -2.21
CA VAL A 186 6.82 13.01 -3.23
C VAL A 186 8.14 13.76 -3.09
N LEU A 187 8.13 15.07 -2.91
CA LEU A 187 9.34 15.85 -2.67
C LEU A 187 10.07 15.41 -1.39
N ALA A 188 9.33 14.97 -0.37
CA ALA A 188 9.88 14.43 0.87
C ALA A 188 10.39 12.97 0.75
N GLY A 189 10.27 12.31 -0.41
CA GLY A 189 10.85 11.00 -0.66
C GLY A 189 9.86 9.85 -0.86
N SER A 190 8.55 10.11 -0.98
CA SER A 190 7.58 9.09 -1.42
C SER A 190 7.84 8.69 -2.86
N ASP A 191 7.80 7.40 -3.15
CA ASP A 191 7.86 6.86 -4.52
C ASP A 191 6.46 6.56 -5.06
N CYS A 192 5.52 6.19 -4.19
CA CYS A 192 4.12 5.93 -4.54
C CYS A 192 3.18 6.56 -3.52
N VAL A 193 2.23 7.35 -3.97
CA VAL A 193 1.15 7.84 -3.12
C VAL A 193 -0.03 6.86 -3.13
N ILE A 194 -0.62 6.60 -1.97
CA ILE A 194 -1.79 5.73 -1.82
C ILE A 194 -3.00 6.61 -1.57
N VAL A 195 -3.91 6.63 -2.53
CA VAL A 195 -5.12 7.46 -2.49
C VAL A 195 -6.36 6.58 -2.46
N GLY A 196 -7.19 6.73 -1.44
CA GLY A 196 -8.46 6.03 -1.31
C GLY A 196 -9.63 6.93 -1.68
N SER A 197 -10.33 7.47 -0.67
CA SER A 197 -11.54 8.27 -0.82
C SER A 197 -11.39 9.49 -1.73
N GLY A 198 -10.20 10.06 -1.84
CA GLY A 198 -9.93 11.18 -2.75
C GLY A 198 -10.12 10.84 -4.23
N ILE A 199 -10.13 9.54 -4.58
CA ILE A 199 -10.42 9.09 -5.95
C ILE A 199 -11.80 8.41 -5.99
N HIS A 200 -12.03 7.32 -5.24
CA HIS A 200 -13.22 6.49 -5.43
C HIS A 200 -14.53 7.14 -4.95
N LYS A 201 -14.47 8.21 -4.14
CA LYS A 201 -15.65 9.00 -3.71
C LYS A 201 -15.82 10.31 -4.48
N ALA A 202 -14.95 10.59 -5.44
CA ALA A 202 -15.07 11.79 -6.25
C ALA A 202 -16.20 11.65 -7.29
N ASP A 203 -16.79 12.78 -7.68
CA ASP A 203 -17.80 12.82 -8.73
C ASP A 203 -17.26 12.31 -10.08
N ASN A 204 -15.97 12.53 -10.35
CA ASN A 204 -15.24 12.01 -11.50
C ASN A 204 -13.93 11.35 -11.05
N PRO A 205 -13.94 10.04 -10.73
CA PRO A 205 -12.76 9.31 -10.28
C PRO A 205 -11.58 9.33 -11.27
N GLY A 206 -11.87 9.30 -12.58
CA GLY A 206 -10.84 9.34 -13.63
C GLY A 206 -10.07 10.65 -13.67
N GLU A 207 -10.76 11.76 -13.64
CA GLU A 207 -10.12 13.10 -13.57
C GLU A 207 -9.31 13.27 -12.29
N GLN A 208 -9.84 12.78 -11.16
CA GLN A 208 -9.12 12.85 -9.89
C GLN A 208 -7.86 11.98 -9.91
N ALA A 209 -7.94 10.75 -10.41
CA ALA A 209 -6.76 9.88 -10.53
C ALA A 209 -5.68 10.53 -11.42
N ALA A 210 -6.06 11.11 -12.55
CA ALA A 210 -5.16 11.85 -13.43
C ALA A 210 -4.53 13.07 -12.74
N ALA A 211 -5.30 13.81 -11.93
CA ALA A 211 -4.79 14.95 -11.16
C ALA A 211 -3.77 14.54 -10.10
N TYR A 212 -4.02 13.44 -9.37
CA TYR A 212 -3.04 12.87 -8.44
C TYR A 212 -1.78 12.37 -9.14
N ALA A 213 -1.93 11.67 -10.27
CA ALA A 213 -0.80 11.19 -11.06
C ALA A 213 0.06 12.36 -11.54
N LYS A 214 -0.58 13.41 -12.08
CA LYS A 214 0.13 14.61 -12.55
C LYS A 214 0.88 15.32 -11.42
N ALA A 215 0.21 15.58 -10.29
CA ALA A 215 0.82 16.27 -9.15
C ALA A 215 2.03 15.49 -8.59
N SER A 216 1.94 14.16 -8.57
CA SER A 216 3.01 13.28 -8.11
C SER A 216 4.16 13.22 -9.12
N TRP A 217 3.86 13.12 -10.41
CA TRP A 217 4.86 13.10 -11.49
C TRP A 217 5.65 14.41 -11.58
N ASP A 218 4.95 15.55 -11.57
CA ASP A 218 5.59 16.86 -11.59
C ASP A 218 6.55 17.01 -10.40
N ALA A 219 6.13 16.56 -9.21
CA ALA A 219 6.96 16.58 -8.01
C ALA A 219 8.19 15.65 -8.13
N LEU A 220 8.02 14.47 -8.75
CA LEU A 220 9.12 13.53 -8.97
C LEU A 220 10.18 14.12 -9.93
N CYS A 221 9.74 14.86 -10.95
CA CYS A 221 10.66 15.56 -11.87
C CYS A 221 11.42 16.72 -11.21
N ASP A 222 10.84 17.30 -10.13
CA ASP A 222 11.46 18.39 -9.37
C ASP A 222 12.36 17.89 -8.22
N ARG A 223 12.31 16.61 -7.87
CA ARG A 223 13.12 15.98 -6.81
C ARG A 223 14.52 15.56 -7.30
#